data_c293c4d1f49dfa94771752762cfe87cd
#
_entry.id   c293c4d1f49dfa94771752762cfe87cd
#
_cell.length_a   1.000
_cell.length_b   1.000
_cell.length_c   1.000
_cell.angle_alpha   90.00
_cell.angle_beta   90.00
_cell.angle_gamma   90.00
#
_symmetry.space_group_name_H-M   'P 1'
#
loop_
_entity.id
_entity.type
_entity.pdbx_description
1 polymer ?
#
loop_
_entity_poly.entity_id
_entity_poly.type
_entity_poly.pdbx_seq_one_letter_code
_entity_poly.pdbx_strand_id
1 'polypeptide(L)'
;QEMELVVEFIRGYILDIEEEVRVEDLNPFYTLADLEMAMEFALINEGILKSSKVFDYANILSVRLHTLVNGEYKEFFSYPNYITMDEYVNSLLIANDGSKCQIVNFNINYVDDRTAKVITKIVSRMLFNVASNTIPRGSRAFHIIIEEAHRYVIKDNDVDLLGYNIFERITKEGRKYGIFLGLITQRPSELSDTCISQCTNFVILRTLHPKDLDYIKNMVPNISM
;
A
#
# COMPACT_ATOMS: atom_id res chain seq x y z
N GLN A 1 -14.29 -8.78 12.42
CA GLN A 1 -14.45 -9.34 13.78
C GLN A 1 -13.54 -10.56 14.01
N GLU A 2 -13.63 -11.63 13.18
CA GLU A 2 -12.86 -12.87 13.41
C GLU A 2 -11.37 -12.70 13.04
N MET A 3 -11.06 -11.93 12.03
CA MET A 3 -9.67 -11.60 11.67
C MET A 3 -9.02 -10.64 12.67
N GLU A 4 -9.80 -9.73 13.25
CA GLU A 4 -9.35 -8.88 14.35
C GLU A 4 -8.97 -9.71 15.58
N LEU A 5 -9.75 -10.74 15.91
CA LEU A 5 -9.44 -11.65 17.02
C LEU A 5 -8.13 -12.42 16.81
N VAL A 6 -7.84 -12.87 15.59
CA VAL A 6 -6.55 -13.53 15.26
C VAL A 6 -5.38 -12.55 15.38
N VAL A 7 -5.56 -11.33 14.86
CA VAL A 7 -4.53 -10.28 14.97
C VAL A 7 -4.30 -9.85 16.42
N GLU A 8 -5.36 -9.71 17.22
CA GLU A 8 -5.22 -9.39 18.65
C GLU A 8 -4.56 -10.52 19.42
N PHE A 9 -4.90 -11.79 19.12
CA PHE A 9 -4.25 -12.94 19.74
C PHE A 9 -2.76 -13.03 19.40
N ILE A 10 -2.39 -12.87 18.12
CA ILE A 10 -0.99 -12.86 17.70
C ILE A 10 -0.24 -11.69 18.35
N ARG A 11 -0.87 -10.51 18.40
CA ARG A 11 -0.29 -9.34 19.06
C ARG A 11 -0.09 -9.56 20.56
N GLY A 12 -1.07 -10.14 21.24
CA GLY A 12 -0.97 -10.52 22.66
C GLY A 12 0.15 -11.51 22.90
N TYR A 13 0.26 -12.52 22.04
CA TYR A 13 1.32 -13.54 22.15
C TYR A 13 2.72 -12.97 21.91
N ILE A 14 2.88 -12.06 20.95
CA ILE A 14 4.16 -11.35 20.73
C ILE A 14 4.52 -10.53 21.97
N LEU A 15 3.55 -9.82 22.56
CA LEU A 15 3.76 -9.04 23.79
C LEU A 15 4.14 -9.92 24.99
N ASP A 16 3.52 -11.09 25.12
CA ASP A 16 3.87 -12.05 26.19
C ASP A 16 5.30 -12.58 26.06
N ILE A 17 5.76 -12.87 24.82
CA ILE A 17 7.15 -13.25 24.56
C ILE A 17 8.11 -12.11 24.89
N GLU A 18 7.75 -10.87 24.59
CA GLU A 18 8.56 -9.69 24.92
C GLU A 18 8.73 -9.51 26.43
N GLU A 19 7.68 -9.71 27.20
CA GLU A 19 7.76 -9.65 28.66
C GLU A 19 8.68 -10.75 29.22
N GLU A 20 8.62 -11.99 28.70
CA GLU A 20 9.48 -13.10 29.11
C GLU A 20 10.95 -12.90 28.74
N VAL A 21 11.24 -12.32 27.57
CA VAL A 21 12.62 -12.13 27.07
C VAL A 21 13.23 -10.82 27.58
N ARG A 22 12.50 -9.97 28.32
CA ARG A 22 12.95 -8.66 28.82
C ARG A 22 13.60 -7.80 27.72
N VAL A 23 12.93 -7.68 26.59
CA VAL A 23 13.36 -6.75 25.55
C VAL A 23 13.09 -5.34 26.06
N GLU A 24 14.15 -4.55 26.28
CA GLU A 24 14.05 -3.15 26.76
C GLU A 24 13.38 -2.22 25.73
N ASP A 25 13.10 -2.72 24.54
CA ASP A 25 12.54 -1.96 23.43
C ASP A 25 11.05 -2.28 23.26
N LEU A 26 10.18 -1.30 23.49
CA LEU A 26 8.72 -1.41 23.40
C LEU A 26 8.20 -1.63 21.95
N ASN A 27 9.06 -1.66 20.95
CA ASN A 27 8.75 -1.93 19.55
C ASN A 27 9.74 -2.95 18.97
N PRO A 28 9.52 -4.25 19.16
CA PRO A 28 10.36 -5.26 18.54
C PRO A 28 10.24 -5.17 17.03
N PHE A 29 11.38 -5.22 16.38
CA PHE A 29 11.45 -5.30 14.94
C PHE A 29 11.28 -6.75 14.52
N TYR A 30 10.26 -7.06 13.74
CA TYR A 30 10.03 -8.40 13.22
C TYR A 30 9.90 -8.37 11.70
N THR A 31 10.35 -9.44 11.08
CA THR A 31 10.22 -9.67 9.65
C THR A 31 8.91 -10.41 9.35
N LEU A 32 8.52 -10.50 8.07
CA LEU A 32 7.40 -11.36 7.70
C LEU A 32 7.67 -12.85 7.96
N ALA A 33 8.93 -13.28 7.95
CA ALA A 33 9.32 -14.64 8.32
C ALA A 33 9.11 -14.90 9.83
N ASP A 34 9.41 -13.93 10.68
CA ASP A 34 9.13 -14.02 12.12
C ASP A 34 7.63 -14.09 12.37
N LEU A 35 6.84 -13.30 11.62
CA LEU A 35 5.38 -13.36 11.67
C LEU A 35 4.85 -14.73 11.22
N GLU A 36 5.42 -15.34 10.17
CA GLU A 36 5.06 -16.68 9.72
C GLU A 36 5.30 -17.72 10.83
N MET A 37 6.47 -17.70 11.46
CA MET A 37 6.79 -18.60 12.56
C MET A 37 5.86 -18.38 13.78
N ALA A 38 5.60 -17.13 14.14
CA ALA A 38 4.70 -16.79 15.23
C ALA A 38 3.26 -17.26 14.95
N MET A 39 2.79 -17.14 13.71
CA MET A 39 1.48 -17.66 13.30
C MET A 39 1.41 -19.19 13.37
N GLU A 40 2.42 -19.91 12.88
CA GLU A 40 2.49 -21.37 12.97
C GLU A 40 2.45 -21.83 14.45
N PHE A 41 3.22 -21.18 15.30
CA PHE A 41 3.21 -21.46 16.72
C PHE A 41 1.86 -21.16 17.37
N ALA A 42 1.24 -20.03 17.04
CA ALA A 42 -0.07 -19.65 17.57
C ALA A 42 -1.20 -20.60 17.11
N LEU A 43 -1.10 -21.18 15.88
CA LEU A 43 -2.05 -22.17 15.38
C LEU A 43 -1.98 -23.51 16.14
N ILE A 44 -0.79 -23.86 16.64
CA ILE A 44 -0.56 -25.09 17.42
C ILE A 44 -1.06 -24.92 18.85
N ASN A 45 -1.19 -23.68 19.34
CA ASN A 45 -1.56 -23.40 20.71
C ASN A 45 -3.08 -23.60 20.95
N GLU A 46 -3.45 -24.25 22.07
CA GLU A 46 -4.80 -24.75 22.37
C GLU A 46 -5.95 -23.70 22.26
N GLY A 47 -5.65 -22.42 22.32
CA GLY A 47 -6.64 -21.35 22.27
C GLY A 47 -7.34 -21.21 20.91
N ILE A 48 -6.61 -21.38 19.82
CA ILE A 48 -7.14 -21.23 18.46
C ILE A 48 -7.82 -22.50 17.95
N LEU A 49 -7.34 -23.68 18.38
CA LEU A 49 -7.91 -24.98 17.99
C LEU A 49 -9.34 -25.20 18.50
N LYS A 50 -9.83 -24.38 19.44
CA LYS A 50 -11.20 -24.49 19.98
C LYS A 50 -12.29 -23.94 19.05
N SER A 51 -11.93 -23.19 18.01
CA SER A 51 -12.87 -22.64 17.02
C SER A 51 -12.47 -23.05 15.60
N SER A 52 -13.25 -23.94 14.98
CA SER A 52 -12.99 -24.37 13.60
C SER A 52 -12.91 -23.21 12.60
N LYS A 53 -13.74 -22.19 12.78
CA LYS A 53 -13.74 -21.00 11.90
C LYS A 53 -12.47 -20.17 12.02
N VAL A 54 -11.99 -19.96 13.25
CA VAL A 54 -10.74 -19.21 13.49
C VAL A 54 -9.56 -19.97 12.89
N PHE A 55 -9.55 -21.29 13.03
CA PHE A 55 -8.54 -22.16 12.42
C PHE A 55 -8.54 -22.04 10.89
N ASP A 56 -9.71 -22.09 10.25
CA ASP A 56 -9.84 -21.98 8.80
C ASP A 56 -9.32 -20.63 8.28
N TYR A 57 -9.68 -19.52 8.94
CA TYR A 57 -9.19 -18.18 8.56
C TYR A 57 -7.69 -18.02 8.80
N ALA A 58 -7.21 -18.49 9.93
CA ALA A 58 -5.78 -18.42 10.25
C ALA A 58 -4.96 -19.29 9.29
N ASN A 59 -5.45 -20.44 8.87
CA ASN A 59 -4.81 -21.29 7.88
C ASN A 59 -4.73 -20.61 6.50
N ILE A 60 -5.82 -19.95 6.06
CA ILE A 60 -5.81 -19.17 4.81
C ILE A 60 -4.76 -18.03 4.89
N LEU A 61 -4.66 -17.36 6.02
CA LEU A 61 -3.70 -16.29 6.23
C LEU A 61 -2.27 -16.83 6.24
N SER A 62 -2.02 -17.96 6.92
CA SER A 62 -0.73 -18.64 6.95
C SER A 62 -0.25 -19.03 5.55
N VAL A 63 -1.13 -19.65 4.73
CA VAL A 63 -0.81 -20.00 3.34
C VAL A 63 -0.46 -18.78 2.51
N ARG A 64 -1.18 -17.66 2.68
CA ARG A 64 -0.88 -16.41 1.98
C ARG A 64 0.45 -15.81 2.41
N LEU A 65 0.73 -15.81 3.71
CA LEU A 65 1.98 -15.31 4.27
C LEU A 65 3.16 -16.16 3.80
N HIS A 66 3.01 -17.49 3.85
CA HIS A 66 4.01 -18.44 3.32
C HIS A 66 4.31 -18.17 1.83
N THR A 67 3.29 -17.91 1.03
CA THR A 67 3.46 -17.57 -0.39
C THR A 67 4.24 -16.26 -0.59
N LEU A 68 4.03 -15.26 0.27
CA LEU A 68 4.76 -13.99 0.20
C LEU A 68 6.22 -14.15 0.64
N VAL A 69 6.47 -14.92 1.69
CA VAL A 69 7.81 -15.10 2.27
C VAL A 69 8.68 -16.06 1.43
N ASN A 70 8.07 -17.10 0.86
CA ASN A 70 8.79 -18.19 0.18
C ASN A 70 8.52 -18.28 -1.33
N GLY A 71 7.58 -17.50 -1.87
CA GLY A 71 7.17 -17.53 -3.28
C GLY A 71 8.11 -16.77 -4.21
N GLU A 72 7.66 -16.59 -5.45
CA GLU A 72 8.42 -15.91 -6.52
C GLU A 72 8.84 -14.48 -6.16
N TYR A 73 8.07 -13.81 -5.31
CA TYR A 73 8.29 -12.43 -4.89
C TYR A 73 8.96 -12.28 -3.52
N LYS A 74 9.55 -13.36 -2.99
CA LYS A 74 10.20 -13.35 -1.68
C LYS A 74 11.20 -12.21 -1.48
N GLU A 75 11.92 -11.82 -2.53
CA GLU A 75 12.92 -10.75 -2.47
C GLU A 75 12.30 -9.38 -2.14
N PHE A 76 11.02 -9.17 -2.47
CA PHE A 76 10.29 -7.94 -2.11
C PHE A 76 9.83 -7.93 -0.65
N PHE A 77 9.67 -9.10 -0.04
CA PHE A 77 9.08 -9.26 1.29
C PHE A 77 10.03 -9.82 2.34
N SER A 78 11.18 -10.36 1.92
CA SER A 78 12.22 -10.88 2.83
C SER A 78 13.30 -9.82 3.04
N TYR A 79 13.22 -9.10 4.14
CA TYR A 79 14.26 -8.14 4.51
C TYR A 79 15.07 -8.69 5.66
N PRO A 80 16.37 -8.94 5.49
CA PRO A 80 17.22 -9.51 6.54
C PRO A 80 17.52 -8.52 7.67
N ASN A 81 17.35 -7.23 7.42
CA ASN A 81 17.60 -6.16 8.39
C ASN A 81 16.41 -5.21 8.45
N TYR A 82 16.09 -4.79 9.67
CA TYR A 82 15.09 -3.75 9.85
C TYR A 82 15.62 -2.41 9.29
N ILE A 83 14.74 -1.73 8.56
CA ILE A 83 14.97 -0.40 8.03
C ILE A 83 13.71 0.44 8.28
N THR A 84 13.86 1.64 8.78
CA THR A 84 12.74 2.53 8.98
C THR A 84 12.13 2.96 7.65
N MET A 85 10.86 3.37 7.66
CA MET A 85 10.18 3.87 6.47
C MET A 85 10.88 5.08 5.85
N ASP A 86 11.41 5.98 6.68
CA ASP A 86 12.17 7.15 6.24
C ASP A 86 13.50 6.76 5.58
N GLU A 87 14.23 5.82 6.17
CA GLU A 87 15.47 5.30 5.59
C GLU A 87 15.22 4.61 4.26
N TYR A 88 14.15 3.79 4.18
CA TYR A 88 13.78 3.13 2.93
C TYR A 88 13.43 4.14 1.84
N VAL A 89 12.56 5.11 2.11
CA VAL A 89 12.19 6.15 1.15
C VAL A 89 13.41 6.99 0.76
N ASN A 90 14.31 7.27 1.69
CA ASN A 90 15.58 7.95 1.38
C ASN A 90 16.45 7.11 0.46
N SER A 91 16.56 5.80 0.69
CA SER A 91 17.34 4.89 -0.17
C SER A 91 16.83 4.84 -1.61
N LEU A 92 15.52 4.93 -1.81
CA LEU A 92 14.91 5.01 -3.15
C LEU A 92 15.34 6.25 -3.95
N LEU A 93 15.77 7.32 -3.25
CA LEU A 93 16.18 8.58 -3.87
C LEU A 93 17.70 8.68 -4.04
N ILE A 94 18.42 7.58 -3.87
CA ILE A 94 19.87 7.50 -4.06
C ILE A 94 20.15 6.54 -5.22
N ALA A 95 20.87 7.00 -6.22
CA ALA A 95 21.33 6.18 -7.34
C ALA A 95 22.50 5.26 -6.89
N ASN A 96 22.82 4.27 -7.74
CA ASN A 96 23.91 3.32 -7.46
C ASN A 96 25.29 3.98 -7.28
N ASP A 97 25.49 5.18 -7.86
CA ASP A 97 26.70 5.99 -7.69
C ASP A 97 26.71 6.89 -6.45
N GLY A 98 25.66 6.80 -5.60
CA GLY A 98 25.48 7.61 -4.41
C GLY A 98 24.91 9.02 -4.67
N SER A 99 24.61 9.38 -5.91
CA SER A 99 23.99 10.67 -6.23
C SER A 99 22.49 10.68 -5.90
N LYS A 100 21.93 11.87 -5.63
CA LYS A 100 20.50 12.02 -5.37
C LYS A 100 19.69 11.94 -6.67
N CYS A 101 18.71 11.06 -6.69
CA CYS A 101 17.76 10.96 -7.79
C CYS A 101 16.57 11.90 -7.58
N GLN A 102 16.16 12.58 -8.65
CA GLN A 102 14.92 13.35 -8.68
C GLN A 102 13.73 12.53 -9.21
N ILE A 103 14.01 11.46 -9.96
CA ILE A 103 13.01 10.59 -10.56
C ILE A 103 13.38 9.15 -10.21
N VAL A 104 12.39 8.42 -9.70
CA VAL A 104 12.49 6.98 -9.43
C VAL A 104 11.40 6.28 -10.23
N ASN A 105 11.78 5.30 -11.03
CA ASN A 105 10.87 4.51 -11.84
C ASN A 105 10.70 3.11 -11.26
N PHE A 106 9.48 2.77 -10.89
CA PHE A 106 9.10 1.42 -10.47
C PHE A 106 8.56 0.65 -11.68
N ASN A 107 9.39 -0.19 -12.29
CA ASN A 107 8.94 -1.03 -13.41
C ASN A 107 8.25 -2.29 -12.89
N ILE A 108 6.93 -2.31 -12.97
CA ILE A 108 6.07 -3.41 -12.52
C ILE A 108 5.48 -4.24 -13.67
N ASN A 109 6.01 -4.13 -14.88
CA ASN A 109 5.47 -4.81 -16.07
C ASN A 109 5.52 -6.34 -15.98
N TYR A 110 6.45 -6.89 -15.22
CA TYR A 110 6.63 -8.34 -15.07
C TYR A 110 6.00 -8.91 -13.79
N VAL A 111 5.25 -8.09 -13.08
CA VAL A 111 4.56 -8.45 -11.84
C VAL A 111 3.09 -8.71 -12.15
N ASP A 112 2.49 -9.74 -11.55
CA ASP A 112 1.06 -9.99 -11.69
C ASP A 112 0.22 -8.82 -11.17
N ASP A 113 -1.00 -8.67 -11.70
CA ASP A 113 -1.88 -7.53 -11.42
C ASP A 113 -2.19 -7.34 -9.93
N ARG A 114 -2.32 -8.42 -9.18
CA ARG A 114 -2.64 -8.35 -7.74
C ARG A 114 -1.44 -7.81 -6.96
N THR A 115 -0.27 -8.34 -7.20
CA THR A 115 0.97 -7.90 -6.56
C THR A 115 1.33 -6.47 -6.98
N ALA A 116 1.16 -6.13 -8.26
CA ALA A 116 1.37 -4.76 -8.75
C ALA A 116 0.47 -3.73 -8.04
N LYS A 117 -0.82 -4.06 -7.81
CA LYS A 117 -1.74 -3.23 -7.02
C LYS A 117 -1.27 -3.04 -5.58
N VAL A 118 -0.84 -4.12 -4.93
CA VAL A 118 -0.33 -4.08 -3.55
C VAL A 118 0.90 -3.20 -3.47
N ILE A 119 1.89 -3.41 -4.34
CA ILE A 119 3.13 -2.61 -4.38
C ILE A 119 2.81 -1.13 -4.57
N THR A 120 1.96 -0.79 -5.55
CA THR A 120 1.59 0.59 -5.85
C THR A 120 0.93 1.27 -4.64
N LYS A 121 0.03 0.56 -3.93
CA LYS A 121 -0.62 1.07 -2.71
C LYS A 121 0.36 1.23 -1.54
N ILE A 122 1.23 0.25 -1.32
CA ILE A 122 2.24 0.30 -0.25
C ILE A 122 3.19 1.47 -0.47
N VAL A 123 3.78 1.60 -1.66
CA VAL A 123 4.70 2.70 -1.97
C VAL A 123 4.02 4.05 -1.81
N SER A 124 2.79 4.21 -2.34
CA SER A 124 2.02 5.44 -2.18
C SER A 124 1.74 5.77 -0.72
N ARG A 125 1.43 4.77 0.11
CA ARG A 125 1.20 4.93 1.55
C ARG A 125 2.47 5.31 2.30
N MET A 126 3.60 4.69 1.96
CA MET A 126 4.90 5.03 2.55
C MET A 126 5.28 6.48 2.26
N LEU A 127 5.18 6.90 1.01
CA LEU A 127 5.46 8.28 0.60
C LEU A 127 4.51 9.28 1.29
N PHE A 128 3.22 8.94 1.43
CA PHE A 128 2.27 9.77 2.16
C PHE A 128 2.62 9.89 3.64
N ASN A 129 2.99 8.80 4.30
CA ASN A 129 3.38 8.80 5.71
C ASN A 129 4.64 9.63 5.94
N VAL A 130 5.67 9.45 5.11
CA VAL A 130 6.90 10.24 5.18
C VAL A 130 6.60 11.72 4.96
N ALA A 131 5.81 12.08 3.94
CA ALA A 131 5.44 13.46 3.67
C ALA A 131 4.63 14.08 4.83
N SER A 132 3.68 13.32 5.40
CA SER A 132 2.83 13.81 6.49
C SER A 132 3.58 14.03 7.79
N ASN A 133 4.64 13.28 8.04
CA ASN A 133 5.49 13.37 9.24
C ASN A 133 6.65 14.37 9.07
N THR A 134 6.93 14.83 7.85
CA THR A 134 8.02 15.77 7.58
C THR A 134 7.68 17.18 8.14
N ILE A 135 8.62 17.78 8.89
CA ILE A 135 8.51 19.13 9.45
C ILE A 135 9.63 20.00 8.86
N PRO A 136 9.33 21.21 8.36
CA PRO A 136 8.00 21.81 8.17
C PRO A 136 7.17 21.05 7.13
N ARG A 137 5.84 21.11 7.27
CA ARG A 137 4.92 20.47 6.32
C ARG A 137 5.15 20.98 4.90
N GLY A 138 5.20 20.04 3.95
CA GLY A 138 5.40 20.38 2.54
C GLY A 138 6.85 20.74 2.17
N SER A 139 7.80 20.68 3.09
CA SER A 139 9.22 20.93 2.80
C SER A 139 9.86 19.85 1.92
N ARG A 140 9.25 18.65 1.88
CA ARG A 140 9.63 17.55 1.00
C ARG A 140 8.45 17.21 0.11
N ALA A 141 8.60 17.47 -1.20
CA ALA A 141 7.54 17.22 -2.16
C ALA A 141 7.74 15.89 -2.90
N PHE A 142 6.63 15.15 -3.04
CA PHE A 142 6.57 13.92 -3.85
C PHE A 142 5.48 14.07 -4.92
N HIS A 143 5.83 13.72 -6.15
CA HIS A 143 4.90 13.59 -7.26
C HIS A 143 4.81 12.12 -7.65
N ILE A 144 3.70 11.46 -7.32
CA ILE A 144 3.43 10.08 -7.71
C ILE A 144 2.73 10.11 -9.06
N ILE A 145 3.36 9.55 -10.09
CA ILE A 145 2.77 9.43 -11.42
C ILE A 145 2.44 7.95 -11.64
N ILE A 146 1.18 7.65 -11.90
CA ILE A 146 0.70 6.28 -12.12
C ILE A 146 0.26 6.16 -13.57
N GLU A 147 1.00 5.38 -14.34
CA GLU A 147 0.60 4.97 -15.69
C GLU A 147 -0.40 3.82 -15.63
N GLU A 148 -1.28 3.74 -16.64
CA GLU A 148 -2.41 2.79 -16.67
C GLU A 148 -3.21 2.79 -15.36
N ALA A 149 -3.46 3.99 -14.84
CA ALA A 149 -4.02 4.21 -13.51
C ALA A 149 -5.35 3.48 -13.27
N HIS A 150 -6.12 3.17 -14.32
CA HIS A 150 -7.34 2.38 -14.24
C HIS A 150 -7.15 0.96 -13.71
N ARG A 151 -5.90 0.44 -13.69
CA ARG A 151 -5.58 -0.86 -13.08
C ARG A 151 -5.44 -0.77 -11.57
N TYR A 152 -5.09 0.39 -11.01
CA TYR A 152 -4.65 0.58 -9.63
C TYR A 152 -5.57 1.48 -8.82
N VAL A 153 -6.04 2.57 -9.42
CA VAL A 153 -6.81 3.63 -8.76
C VAL A 153 -8.31 3.43 -9.02
N ILE A 154 -8.79 2.27 -8.66
CA ILE A 154 -10.20 1.88 -8.82
C ILE A 154 -10.97 2.08 -7.51
N LYS A 155 -12.28 2.07 -7.60
CA LYS A 155 -13.16 1.95 -6.44
C LYS A 155 -13.04 0.53 -5.91
N ASP A 156 -12.45 0.36 -4.74
CA ASP A 156 -12.21 -0.93 -4.11
C ASP A 156 -12.64 -0.97 -2.64
N ASN A 157 -12.59 -2.17 -2.07
CA ASN A 157 -13.00 -2.44 -0.70
C ASN A 157 -11.88 -2.18 0.33
N ASP A 158 -10.80 -1.48 -0.03
CA ASP A 158 -9.73 -1.14 0.91
C ASP A 158 -10.24 -0.34 2.11
N VAL A 159 -11.33 0.40 1.92
CA VAL A 159 -12.00 1.15 2.99
C VAL A 159 -12.48 0.23 4.10
N ASP A 160 -12.93 -0.98 3.76
CA ASP A 160 -13.42 -1.96 4.74
C ASP A 160 -12.28 -2.58 5.57
N LEU A 161 -11.09 -2.68 4.99
CA LEU A 161 -9.93 -3.30 5.63
C LEU A 161 -9.01 -2.30 6.32
N LEU A 162 -8.75 -1.15 5.67
CA LEU A 162 -7.77 -0.15 6.10
C LEU A 162 -8.39 1.16 6.58
N GLY A 163 -9.73 1.28 6.51
CA GLY A 163 -10.48 2.50 6.84
C GLY A 163 -10.38 3.61 5.78
N TYR A 164 -9.56 3.47 4.75
CA TYR A 164 -9.44 4.45 3.66
C TYR A 164 -8.70 3.90 2.43
N ASN A 165 -9.02 4.46 1.25
CA ASN A 165 -8.25 4.28 0.03
C ASN A 165 -7.12 5.31 -0.02
N ILE A 166 -5.86 4.89 -0.17
CA ILE A 166 -4.69 5.77 -0.13
C ILE A 166 -4.69 6.82 -1.23
N PHE A 167 -5.14 6.48 -2.44
CA PHE A 167 -5.18 7.41 -3.56
C PHE A 167 -6.21 8.51 -3.34
N GLU A 168 -7.39 8.14 -2.81
CA GLU A 168 -8.40 9.12 -2.42
C GLU A 168 -7.91 10.03 -1.30
N ARG A 169 -7.16 9.49 -0.37
CA ARG A 169 -6.57 10.29 0.70
C ARG A 169 -5.53 11.27 0.17
N ILE A 170 -4.65 10.83 -0.74
CA ILE A 170 -3.67 11.70 -1.38
C ILE A 170 -4.36 12.82 -2.16
N THR A 171 -5.40 12.51 -2.92
CA THR A 171 -6.11 13.55 -3.71
C THR A 171 -6.84 14.56 -2.84
N LYS A 172 -7.42 14.14 -1.69
CA LYS A 172 -8.15 15.01 -0.77
C LYS A 172 -7.24 15.90 0.09
N GLU A 173 -6.13 15.38 0.57
CA GLU A 173 -5.34 16.06 1.60
C GLU A 173 -3.82 16.13 1.31
N GLY A 174 -3.35 15.45 0.28
CA GLY A 174 -1.90 15.37 -0.04
C GLY A 174 -1.22 16.70 -0.22
N ARG A 175 -1.93 17.71 -0.78
CA ARG A 175 -1.42 19.07 -0.95
C ARG A 175 -0.90 19.69 0.36
N LYS A 176 -1.52 19.37 1.49
CA LYS A 176 -1.10 19.89 2.81
C LYS A 176 0.29 19.40 3.22
N TYR A 177 0.69 18.24 2.70
CA TYR A 177 1.91 17.56 3.05
C TYR A 177 2.95 17.56 1.93
N GLY A 178 2.63 18.19 0.77
CA GLY A 178 3.52 18.23 -0.37
C GLY A 178 3.51 16.95 -1.21
N ILE A 179 2.45 16.13 -1.14
CA ILE A 179 2.32 14.93 -1.98
C ILE A 179 1.22 15.11 -3.00
N PHE A 180 1.54 14.80 -4.26
CA PHE A 180 0.67 15.02 -5.41
C PHE A 180 0.54 13.74 -6.23
N LEU A 181 -0.62 13.55 -6.85
CA LEU A 181 -0.95 12.39 -7.67
C LEU A 181 -1.19 12.82 -9.11
N GLY A 182 -0.46 12.22 -10.04
CA GLY A 182 -0.69 12.30 -11.48
C GLY A 182 -1.21 10.97 -11.99
N LEU A 183 -2.36 10.97 -12.66
CA LEU A 183 -3.01 9.77 -13.19
C LEU A 183 -2.97 9.81 -14.71
N ILE A 184 -2.37 8.80 -15.33
CA ILE A 184 -2.34 8.61 -16.78
C ILE A 184 -3.17 7.38 -17.09
N THR A 185 -4.20 7.53 -17.92
CA THR A 185 -5.11 6.43 -18.25
C THR A 185 -5.73 6.59 -19.63
N GLN A 186 -6.01 5.46 -20.26
CA GLN A 186 -6.83 5.38 -21.48
C GLN A 186 -8.30 5.12 -21.15
N ARG A 187 -8.64 4.79 -19.88
CA ARG A 187 -9.98 4.41 -19.43
C ARG A 187 -10.41 5.21 -18.20
N PRO A 188 -10.67 6.51 -18.34
CA PRO A 188 -11.03 7.35 -17.22
C PRO A 188 -12.32 6.91 -16.51
N SER A 189 -13.25 6.26 -17.21
CA SER A 189 -14.50 5.75 -16.63
C SER A 189 -14.32 4.57 -15.65
N GLU A 190 -13.12 3.98 -15.57
CA GLU A 190 -12.80 2.89 -14.65
C GLU A 190 -12.08 3.38 -13.37
N LEU A 191 -11.67 4.65 -13.34
CA LEU A 191 -11.03 5.25 -12.17
C LEU A 191 -12.02 5.53 -11.03
N SER A 192 -11.49 5.67 -9.81
CA SER A 192 -12.28 6.15 -8.67
C SER A 192 -12.84 7.54 -8.95
N ASP A 193 -14.16 7.69 -8.88
CA ASP A 193 -14.86 8.97 -9.04
C ASP A 193 -14.36 10.01 -8.03
N THR A 194 -14.04 9.57 -6.81
CA THR A 194 -13.48 10.43 -5.76
C THR A 194 -12.13 10.99 -6.19
N CYS A 195 -11.23 10.17 -6.73
CA CYS A 195 -9.93 10.63 -7.19
C CYS A 195 -10.06 11.64 -8.33
N ILE A 196 -10.89 11.35 -9.32
CA ILE A 196 -11.07 12.23 -10.49
C ILE A 196 -11.71 13.55 -10.08
N SER A 197 -12.74 13.55 -9.22
CA SER A 197 -13.42 14.76 -8.76
C SER A 197 -12.50 15.72 -7.99
N GLN A 198 -11.40 15.24 -7.44
CA GLN A 198 -10.39 16.05 -6.74
C GLN A 198 -9.23 16.48 -7.66
N CYS A 199 -9.19 16.03 -8.92
CA CYS A 199 -8.20 16.48 -9.87
C CYS A 199 -8.46 17.96 -10.25
N THR A 200 -7.43 18.78 -10.16
CA THR A 200 -7.52 20.21 -10.49
C THR A 200 -7.16 20.51 -11.95
N ASN A 201 -6.41 19.62 -12.58
CA ASN A 201 -5.93 19.79 -13.95
C ASN A 201 -6.22 18.52 -14.77
N PHE A 202 -6.72 18.72 -15.98
CA PHE A 202 -6.98 17.65 -16.93
C PHE A 202 -6.25 17.94 -18.24
N VAL A 203 -5.53 16.93 -18.73
CA VAL A 203 -4.94 16.91 -20.08
C VAL A 203 -5.63 15.80 -20.85
N ILE A 204 -6.48 16.17 -21.79
CA ILE A 204 -7.29 15.23 -22.55
C ILE A 204 -6.76 15.16 -23.96
N LEU A 205 -6.30 13.97 -24.34
CA LEU A 205 -5.89 13.63 -25.70
C LEU A 205 -7.01 12.91 -26.43
N ARG A 206 -6.73 12.42 -27.64
CA ARG A 206 -7.75 11.71 -28.43
C ARG A 206 -8.23 10.45 -27.70
N THR A 207 -9.52 10.43 -27.40
CA THR A 207 -10.24 9.30 -26.79
C THR A 207 -11.26 8.76 -27.80
N LEU A 208 -11.28 7.45 -28.00
CA LEU A 208 -12.13 6.82 -29.03
C LEU A 208 -13.33 6.08 -28.44
N HIS A 209 -13.24 5.61 -27.20
CA HIS A 209 -14.28 4.79 -26.59
C HIS A 209 -15.46 5.66 -26.15
N PRO A 210 -16.71 5.39 -26.62
CA PRO A 210 -17.87 6.24 -26.36
C PRO A 210 -18.16 6.45 -24.86
N LYS A 211 -18.05 5.41 -24.04
CA LYS A 211 -18.26 5.48 -22.58
C LYS A 211 -17.29 6.44 -21.90
N ASP A 212 -16.02 6.44 -22.31
CA ASP A 212 -15.01 7.33 -21.76
C ASP A 212 -15.21 8.77 -22.23
N LEU A 213 -15.67 8.96 -23.47
CA LEU A 213 -16.04 10.29 -23.99
C LEU A 213 -17.21 10.88 -23.19
N ASP A 214 -18.24 10.10 -22.93
CA ASP A 214 -19.40 10.56 -22.17
C ASP A 214 -19.02 10.83 -20.71
N TYR A 215 -18.14 10.01 -20.14
CA TYR A 215 -17.62 10.23 -18.80
C TYR A 215 -16.85 11.55 -18.70
N ILE A 216 -15.94 11.81 -19.64
CA ILE A 216 -15.15 13.05 -19.69
C ILE A 216 -16.06 14.27 -19.85
N LYS A 217 -17.07 14.21 -20.72
CA LYS A 217 -18.05 15.31 -20.90
C LYS A 217 -18.77 15.66 -19.61
N ASN A 218 -19.10 14.65 -18.80
CA ASN A 218 -19.84 14.83 -17.55
C ASN A 218 -18.94 15.36 -16.42
N MET A 219 -17.65 15.00 -16.44
CA MET A 219 -16.70 15.36 -15.39
C MET A 219 -16.07 16.74 -15.59
N VAL A 220 -15.92 17.19 -16.81
CA VAL A 220 -15.32 18.48 -17.14
C VAL A 220 -16.39 19.41 -17.74
N PRO A 221 -17.13 20.14 -16.89
CA PRO A 221 -18.12 21.10 -17.36
C PRO A 221 -17.43 22.17 -18.22
N ASN A 222 -18.02 22.50 -19.36
CA ASN A 222 -17.56 23.50 -20.35
C ASN A 222 -16.51 23.06 -21.38
N ILE A 223 -16.35 21.77 -21.64
CA ILE A 223 -15.71 21.36 -22.91
C ILE A 223 -16.72 21.58 -24.04
N SER A 224 -16.62 22.71 -24.74
CA SER A 224 -17.26 22.83 -26.06
C SER A 224 -16.46 21.97 -27.04
N MET A 225 -17.08 20.95 -27.59
CA MET A 225 -16.53 20.22 -28.73
C MET A 225 -16.89 20.92 -30.05
#